data_8c49adbdf04993d4af00ac3dec6b2ba0
#
_entry.id   8c49adbdf04993d4af00ac3dec6b2ba0
#
_cell.length_a   1.000
_cell.length_b   1.000
_cell.length_c   1.000
_cell.angle_alpha   90.00
_cell.angle_beta   90.00
_cell.angle_gamma   90.00
#
_symmetry.space_group_name_H-M   'P 1'
#
loop_
_entity.id
_entity.type
_entity.pdbx_description
1 polymer ?
#
loop_
_entity_poly.entity_id
_entity_poly.type
_entity_poly.pdbx_seq_one_letter_code
_entity_poly.pdbx_strand_id
1 'polypeptide(L)'
;MKIRRVIVGLDPVLQSRALLEAAVELAGRMEAELLGLFVENQDLLHFAGLPFAREVGFASATRRTLDVESMERSLRALAQEAQRTLASVAGRTPVQWSFRTVRGSPAAELLAAAEEYDLVIANLDAPAELPPSLGVRVVRAGDVETLRRALEEAGGGILVLAGADDDLVGETLRRVLEL
;
A
#
# COMPACT_ATOMS: atom_id res chain seq x y z
N MET A 1 14.03 -9.95 -12.73
CA MET A 1 12.57 -10.28 -12.85
C MET A 1 11.89 -9.18 -13.66
N LYS A 2 11.09 -9.52 -14.65
CA LYS A 2 10.28 -8.51 -15.35
C LYS A 2 9.00 -8.29 -14.55
N ILE A 3 8.96 -7.23 -13.74
CA ILE A 3 7.74 -6.84 -13.04
C ILE A 3 6.68 -6.47 -14.06
N ARG A 4 5.49 -7.02 -13.92
CA ARG A 4 4.34 -6.73 -14.79
C ARG A 4 3.45 -5.65 -14.20
N ARG A 5 3.32 -5.65 -12.88
CA ARG A 5 2.46 -4.71 -12.16
C ARG A 5 3.07 -4.35 -10.80
N VAL A 6 2.93 -3.10 -10.44
CA VAL A 6 3.26 -2.58 -9.12
C VAL A 6 1.95 -2.34 -8.38
N ILE A 7 1.75 -3.01 -7.25
CA ILE A 7 0.59 -2.82 -6.38
C ILE A 7 1.03 -2.01 -5.17
N VAL A 8 0.41 -0.86 -4.94
CA VAL A 8 0.65 -0.04 -3.76
C VAL A 8 -0.53 -0.15 -2.81
N GLY A 9 -0.29 -0.70 -1.63
CA GLY A 9 -1.25 -0.69 -0.54
C GLY A 9 -1.39 0.72 0.02
N LEU A 10 -2.60 1.24 0.02
CA LEU A 10 -2.91 2.58 0.49
C LEU A 10 -3.62 2.49 1.84
N ASP A 11 -2.96 3.01 2.86
CA ASP A 11 -3.50 3.06 4.22
C ASP A 11 -4.32 4.33 4.41
N PRO A 12 -5.48 4.25 5.10
CA PRO A 12 -6.29 5.42 5.43
C PRO A 12 -5.57 6.50 6.24
N VAL A 13 -4.57 6.11 7.02
CA VAL A 13 -3.91 7.00 8.00
C VAL A 13 -2.58 7.54 7.51
N LEU A 14 -1.83 6.76 6.73
CA LEU A 14 -0.47 7.06 6.29
C LEU A 14 -0.39 6.96 4.77
N GLN A 15 -0.44 8.11 4.09
CA GLN A 15 -0.23 8.17 2.65
C GLN A 15 0.89 9.16 2.36
N SER A 16 2.10 8.64 2.29
CA SER A 16 3.24 9.45 1.86
C SER A 16 3.17 9.70 0.36
N ARG A 17 3.02 10.98 -0.01
CA ARG A 17 3.14 11.40 -1.41
C ARG A 17 4.46 10.97 -2.03
N ALA A 18 5.54 11.01 -1.23
CA ALA A 18 6.86 10.61 -1.65
C ALA A 18 6.95 9.11 -2.00
N LEU A 19 6.23 8.26 -1.27
CA LEU A 19 6.08 6.85 -1.59
C LEU A 19 5.37 6.65 -2.93
N LEU A 20 4.26 7.36 -3.15
CA LEU A 20 3.51 7.26 -4.40
C LEU A 20 4.33 7.74 -5.59
N GLU A 21 5.08 8.84 -5.46
CA GLU A 21 5.98 9.35 -6.49
C GLU A 21 7.06 8.31 -6.86
N ALA A 22 7.68 7.68 -5.87
CA ALA A 22 8.67 6.63 -6.09
C ALA A 22 8.06 5.38 -6.74
N ALA A 23 6.87 4.96 -6.32
CA ALA A 23 6.18 3.81 -6.90
C ALA A 23 5.77 4.06 -8.37
N VAL A 24 5.26 5.26 -8.68
CA VAL A 24 4.93 5.68 -10.05
C VAL A 24 6.17 5.70 -10.93
N GLU A 25 7.28 6.26 -10.44
CA GLU A 25 8.54 6.30 -11.18
C GLU A 25 9.07 4.90 -11.45
N LEU A 26 9.03 4.02 -10.43
CA LEU A 26 9.44 2.62 -10.58
C LEU A 26 8.59 1.90 -11.63
N ALA A 27 7.27 2.01 -11.55
CA ALA A 27 6.36 1.42 -12.52
C ALA A 27 6.64 1.92 -13.94
N GLY A 28 6.87 3.22 -14.11
CA GLY A 28 7.22 3.82 -15.40
C GLY A 28 8.54 3.29 -15.96
N ARG A 29 9.59 3.19 -15.14
CA ARG A 29 10.90 2.64 -15.58
C ARG A 29 10.84 1.15 -15.93
N MET A 30 9.98 0.40 -15.25
CA MET A 30 9.80 -1.03 -15.51
C MET A 30 8.78 -1.34 -16.60
N GLU A 31 8.16 -0.31 -17.19
CA GLU A 31 7.04 -0.47 -18.13
C GLU A 31 5.91 -1.35 -17.55
N ALA A 32 5.69 -1.23 -16.22
CA ALA A 32 4.71 -1.98 -15.47
C ALA A 32 3.42 -1.18 -15.27
N GLU A 33 2.31 -1.89 -15.09
CA GLU A 33 1.06 -1.26 -14.65
C GLU A 33 1.13 -0.89 -13.17
N LEU A 34 0.42 0.16 -12.76
CA LEU A 34 0.31 0.57 -11.36
C LEU A 34 -1.11 0.37 -10.86
N LEU A 35 -1.26 -0.36 -9.75
CA LEU A 35 -2.53 -0.51 -9.04
C LEU A 35 -2.43 0.11 -7.65
N GLY A 36 -3.20 1.15 -7.38
CA GLY A 36 -3.45 1.61 -6.03
C GLY A 36 -4.57 0.80 -5.39
N LEU A 37 -4.29 0.08 -4.31
CA LEU A 37 -5.26 -0.72 -3.58
C LEU A 37 -5.53 -0.10 -2.22
N PHE A 38 -6.71 0.50 -2.06
CA PHE A 38 -7.17 1.03 -0.78
C PHE A 38 -7.95 -0.07 -0.04
N VAL A 39 -7.48 -0.44 1.14
CA VAL A 39 -8.14 -1.46 1.96
C VAL A 39 -8.90 -0.81 3.11
N GLU A 40 -10.22 -0.90 3.07
CA GLU A 40 -11.09 -0.59 4.21
C GLU A 40 -10.90 -1.68 5.26
N ASN A 41 -10.08 -1.40 6.28
CA ASN A 41 -9.78 -2.38 7.32
C ASN A 41 -11.05 -2.72 8.10
N GLN A 42 -11.48 -3.98 7.98
CA GLN A 42 -12.70 -4.47 8.63
C GLN A 42 -12.63 -4.45 10.16
N ASP A 43 -11.43 -4.53 10.75
CA ASP A 43 -11.27 -4.48 12.21
C ASP A 43 -11.60 -3.10 12.75
N LEU A 44 -11.29 -2.03 12.00
CA LEU A 44 -11.70 -0.67 12.35
C LEU A 44 -13.22 -0.52 12.32
N LEU A 45 -13.90 -1.14 11.35
CA LEU A 45 -15.35 -1.13 11.25
C LEU A 45 -16.00 -1.93 12.39
N HIS A 46 -15.44 -3.09 12.72
CA HIS A 46 -15.90 -3.88 13.86
C HIS A 46 -15.70 -3.12 15.18
N PHE A 47 -14.55 -2.45 15.35
CA PHE A 47 -14.29 -1.65 16.54
C PHE A 47 -15.30 -0.48 16.66
N ALA A 48 -15.60 0.21 15.56
CA ALA A 48 -16.59 1.29 15.55
C ALA A 48 -18.01 0.81 15.91
N GLY A 49 -18.34 -0.46 15.65
CA GLY A 49 -19.60 -1.08 16.04
C GLY A 49 -19.72 -1.44 17.53
N LEU A 50 -18.66 -1.32 18.32
CA LEU A 50 -18.71 -1.66 19.74
C LEU A 50 -19.39 -0.53 20.54
N PRO A 51 -20.23 -0.85 21.55
CA PRO A 51 -21.04 0.13 22.28
C PRO A 51 -20.24 1.19 23.06
N PHE A 52 -18.97 0.90 23.34
CA PHE A 52 -18.06 1.77 24.10
C PHE A 52 -17.00 2.46 23.23
N ALA A 53 -17.01 2.24 21.90
CA ALA A 53 -16.05 2.86 21.01
C ALA A 53 -16.25 4.39 20.97
N ARG A 54 -15.17 5.15 21.13
CA ARG A 54 -15.18 6.61 21.12
C ARG A 54 -13.97 7.15 20.39
N GLU A 55 -14.19 8.17 19.59
CA GLU A 55 -13.14 8.95 18.97
C GLU A 55 -12.76 10.14 19.87
N VAL A 56 -11.47 10.41 20.01
CA VAL A 56 -10.95 11.59 20.68
C VAL A 56 -10.29 12.50 19.64
N GLY A 57 -10.91 13.63 19.38
CA GLY A 57 -10.35 14.65 18.49
C GLY A 57 -9.21 15.39 19.19
N PHE A 58 -8.00 15.30 18.70
CA PHE A 58 -6.81 15.95 19.27
C PHE A 58 -6.91 17.49 19.30
N ALA A 59 -7.58 18.07 18.31
CA ALA A 59 -7.69 19.53 18.22
C ALA A 59 -8.72 20.15 19.18
N SER A 60 -9.74 19.41 19.61
CA SER A 60 -10.86 19.94 20.41
C SER A 60 -11.09 19.21 21.73
N ALA A 61 -10.34 18.15 22.02
CA ALA A 61 -10.57 17.23 23.13
C ALA A 61 -12.02 16.71 23.22
N THR A 62 -12.77 16.77 22.13
CA THR A 62 -14.17 16.38 22.06
C THR A 62 -14.26 14.89 21.85
N ARG A 63 -14.97 14.20 22.73
CA ARG A 63 -15.26 12.77 22.61
C ARG A 63 -16.54 12.59 21.78
N ARG A 64 -16.44 11.90 20.68
CA ARG A 64 -17.61 11.51 19.86
C ARG A 64 -17.81 10.02 19.95
N THR A 65 -19.07 9.59 19.94
CA THR A 65 -19.39 8.17 19.78
C THR A 65 -19.01 7.77 18.35
N LEU A 66 -18.15 6.76 18.23
CA LEU A 66 -17.87 6.11 16.94
C LEU A 66 -19.07 5.27 16.57
N ASP A 67 -19.59 5.46 15.37
CA ASP A 67 -20.60 4.62 14.77
C ASP A 67 -20.13 4.15 13.40
N VAL A 68 -20.63 2.99 12.99
CA VAL A 68 -20.22 2.32 11.74
C VAL A 68 -20.46 3.23 10.54
N GLU A 69 -21.58 3.95 10.51
CA GLU A 69 -21.95 4.81 9.38
C GLU A 69 -20.98 5.99 9.23
N SER A 70 -20.59 6.62 10.34
CA SER A 70 -19.59 7.70 10.36
C SER A 70 -18.23 7.19 9.93
N MET A 71 -17.84 6.00 10.38
CA MET A 71 -16.59 5.36 9.97
C MET A 71 -16.58 5.04 8.48
N GLU A 72 -17.65 4.47 7.95
CA GLU A 72 -17.76 4.17 6.51
C GLU A 72 -17.72 5.44 5.64
N ARG A 73 -18.34 6.54 6.11
CA ARG A 73 -18.22 7.84 5.41
C ARG A 73 -16.80 8.36 5.40
N SER A 74 -16.11 8.25 6.54
CA SER A 74 -14.72 8.66 6.66
C SER A 74 -13.80 7.84 5.76
N LEU A 75 -13.96 6.52 5.74
CA LEU A 75 -13.17 5.63 4.87
C LEU A 75 -13.40 5.93 3.39
N ARG A 76 -14.64 6.21 2.98
CA ARG A 76 -14.95 6.61 1.59
C ARG A 76 -14.27 7.93 1.22
N ALA A 77 -14.29 8.92 2.12
CA ALA A 77 -13.61 10.20 1.89
C ALA A 77 -12.10 10.01 1.76
N LEU A 78 -11.49 9.19 2.61
CA LEU A 78 -10.06 8.86 2.56
C LEU A 78 -9.69 8.09 1.29
N ALA A 79 -10.54 7.15 0.85
CA ALA A 79 -10.34 6.45 -0.41
C ALA A 79 -10.36 7.40 -1.61
N GLN A 80 -11.29 8.36 -1.64
CA GLN A 80 -11.36 9.38 -2.68
C GLN A 80 -10.13 10.29 -2.68
N GLU A 81 -9.64 10.66 -1.50
CA GLU A 81 -8.43 11.47 -1.38
C GLU A 81 -7.19 10.69 -1.87
N ALA A 82 -7.07 9.43 -1.49
CA ALA A 82 -6.03 8.53 -1.97
C ALA A 82 -6.03 8.41 -3.49
N GLN A 83 -7.21 8.23 -4.09
CA GLN A 83 -7.37 8.15 -5.54
C GLN A 83 -6.96 9.46 -6.23
N ARG A 84 -7.34 10.62 -5.69
CA ARG A 84 -6.95 11.92 -6.23
C ARG A 84 -5.45 12.14 -6.16
N THR A 85 -4.83 11.77 -5.04
CA THR A 85 -3.37 11.88 -4.88
C THR A 85 -2.66 10.99 -5.88
N LEU A 86 -3.07 9.73 -6.01
CA LEU A 86 -2.51 8.81 -6.99
C LEU A 86 -2.67 9.34 -8.43
N ALA A 87 -3.86 9.81 -8.79
CA ALA A 87 -4.13 10.40 -10.10
C ALA A 87 -3.24 11.61 -10.39
N SER A 88 -3.04 12.49 -9.39
CA SER A 88 -2.17 13.68 -9.51
C SER A 88 -0.71 13.31 -9.73
N VAL A 89 -0.23 12.25 -9.08
CA VAL A 89 1.16 11.79 -9.19
C VAL A 89 1.35 11.01 -10.50
N ALA A 90 0.48 10.05 -10.79
CA ALA A 90 0.56 9.18 -11.97
C ALA A 90 0.34 9.96 -13.28
N GLY A 91 -0.45 11.03 -13.26
CA GLY A 91 -0.70 11.87 -14.43
C GLY A 91 0.51 12.60 -14.98
N ARG A 92 1.64 12.61 -14.26
CA ARG A 92 2.90 13.23 -14.68
C ARG A 92 3.87 12.26 -15.37
N THR A 93 3.58 10.99 -15.33
CA THR A 93 4.45 9.92 -15.84
C THR A 93 3.64 9.06 -16.81
N PRO A 94 4.22 8.57 -17.92
CA PRO A 94 3.53 7.70 -18.85
C PRO A 94 3.40 6.29 -18.26
N VAL A 95 2.54 6.11 -17.28
CA VAL A 95 2.24 4.85 -16.62
C VAL A 95 0.75 4.55 -16.73
N GLN A 96 0.40 3.30 -17.04
CA GLN A 96 -0.98 2.85 -16.92
C GLN A 96 -1.28 2.59 -15.45
N TRP A 97 -2.31 3.22 -14.94
CA TRP A 97 -2.67 3.08 -13.54
C TRP A 97 -4.16 2.83 -13.34
N SER A 98 -4.48 2.17 -12.24
CA SER A 98 -5.83 1.93 -11.78
C SER A 98 -5.92 2.08 -10.27
N PHE A 99 -7.14 2.22 -9.75
CA PHE A 99 -7.41 2.34 -8.34
C PHE A 99 -8.56 1.41 -7.97
N ARG A 100 -8.43 0.70 -6.86
CA ARG A 100 -9.46 -0.19 -6.34
C ARG A 100 -9.62 -0.01 -4.84
N THR A 101 -10.85 -0.03 -4.37
CA THR A 101 -11.19 -0.13 -2.95
C THR A 101 -11.71 -1.52 -2.66
N VAL A 102 -11.20 -2.15 -1.62
CA VAL A 102 -11.64 -3.45 -1.11
C VAL A 102 -11.84 -3.38 0.40
N ARG A 103 -12.58 -4.32 0.96
CA ARG A 103 -12.80 -4.41 2.40
C ARG A 103 -12.24 -5.73 2.92
N GLY A 104 -11.43 -5.67 3.98
CA GLY A 104 -10.83 -6.88 4.56
C GLY A 104 -9.63 -6.59 5.43
N SER A 105 -8.77 -7.59 5.60
CA SER A 105 -7.46 -7.43 6.23
C SER A 105 -6.44 -6.92 5.19
N PRO A 106 -5.69 -5.85 5.47
CA PRO A 106 -4.77 -5.25 4.50
C PRO A 106 -3.80 -6.25 3.86
N ALA A 107 -3.14 -7.08 4.67
CA ALA A 107 -2.19 -8.06 4.16
C ALA A 107 -2.87 -9.11 3.27
N ALA A 108 -4.03 -9.63 3.68
CA ALA A 108 -4.76 -10.65 2.94
C ALA A 108 -5.27 -10.11 1.59
N GLU A 109 -5.83 -8.91 1.58
CA GLU A 109 -6.38 -8.29 0.36
C GLU A 109 -5.27 -7.91 -0.64
N LEU A 110 -4.12 -7.42 -0.15
CA LEU A 110 -2.97 -7.13 -1.00
C LEU A 110 -2.43 -8.39 -1.67
N LEU A 111 -2.30 -9.48 -0.92
CA LEU A 111 -1.85 -10.75 -1.48
C LEU A 111 -2.89 -11.41 -2.40
N ALA A 112 -4.18 -11.29 -2.06
CA ALA A 112 -5.25 -11.78 -2.93
C ALA A 112 -5.33 -11.04 -4.26
N ALA A 113 -4.92 -9.76 -4.29
CA ALA A 113 -4.84 -8.97 -5.50
C ALA A 113 -3.58 -9.24 -6.33
N ALA A 114 -2.53 -9.82 -5.72
CA ALA A 114 -1.25 -10.04 -6.37
C ALA A 114 -1.22 -11.32 -7.19
N GLU A 115 -0.52 -11.25 -8.31
CA GLU A 115 -0.27 -12.35 -9.23
C GLU A 115 1.25 -12.55 -9.41
N GLU A 116 1.61 -13.61 -10.10
CA GLU A 116 3.00 -13.89 -10.46
C GLU A 116 3.61 -12.71 -11.24
N TYR A 117 4.82 -12.32 -10.89
CA TYR A 117 5.55 -11.14 -11.42
C TYR A 117 5.02 -9.77 -10.96
N ASP A 118 4.23 -9.73 -9.89
CA ASP A 118 3.84 -8.47 -9.28
C ASP A 118 4.85 -8.04 -8.19
N LEU A 119 5.03 -6.72 -8.06
CA LEU A 119 5.67 -6.10 -6.90
C LEU A 119 4.59 -5.49 -6.02
N VAL A 120 4.47 -5.95 -4.80
CA VAL A 120 3.56 -5.39 -3.79
C VAL A 120 4.36 -4.49 -2.85
N ILE A 121 3.93 -3.26 -2.74
CA ILE A 121 4.47 -2.26 -1.81
C ILE A 121 3.42 -2.05 -0.73
N ALA A 122 3.76 -2.40 0.50
CA ALA A 122 2.79 -2.41 1.59
C ALA A 122 3.39 -1.88 2.89
N ASN A 123 2.59 -1.08 3.59
CA ASN A 123 2.85 -0.74 4.98
C ASN A 123 2.40 -1.92 5.85
N LEU A 124 3.31 -2.82 6.13
CA LEU A 124 3.07 -4.02 6.95
C LEU A 124 4.13 -4.08 8.06
N ASP A 125 3.68 -4.14 9.29
CA ASP A 125 4.54 -4.17 10.49
C ASP A 125 5.32 -5.46 10.63
N ALA A 126 4.85 -6.56 10.05
CA ALA A 126 5.53 -7.84 10.17
C ALA A 126 5.34 -8.75 8.94
N PRO A 127 6.43 -9.35 8.44
CA PRO A 127 6.33 -10.41 7.44
C PRO A 127 5.63 -11.68 7.95
N ALA A 128 5.36 -11.77 9.28
CA ALA A 128 4.66 -12.90 9.89
C ALA A 128 3.17 -13.00 9.52
N GLU A 129 2.57 -11.94 9.01
CA GLU A 129 1.18 -11.95 8.55
C GLU A 129 1.03 -12.48 7.13
N LEU A 130 2.14 -12.66 6.42
CA LEU A 130 2.13 -13.20 5.06
C LEU A 130 2.16 -14.73 5.13
N PRO A 131 1.16 -15.43 4.58
CA PRO A 131 1.21 -16.89 4.53
C PRO A 131 2.44 -17.32 3.72
N PRO A 132 3.16 -18.39 4.14
CA PRO A 132 4.33 -18.91 3.43
C PRO A 132 3.94 -19.62 2.13
N SER A 133 3.03 -19.06 1.38
CA SER A 133 2.44 -19.66 0.19
C SER A 133 3.08 -19.14 -1.09
N LEU A 134 3.55 -20.07 -1.89
CA LEU A 134 3.73 -19.98 -3.34
C LEU A 134 4.55 -18.79 -3.86
N GLY A 135 5.86 -18.84 -3.66
CA GLY A 135 6.76 -17.94 -4.40
C GLY A 135 6.71 -16.47 -3.97
N VAL A 136 6.25 -16.20 -2.75
CA VAL A 136 6.29 -14.85 -2.19
C VAL A 136 7.66 -14.59 -1.58
N ARG A 137 8.36 -13.58 -2.09
CA ARG A 137 9.60 -13.08 -1.55
C ARG A 137 9.37 -11.74 -0.86
N VAL A 138 9.72 -11.63 0.41
CA VAL A 138 9.57 -10.39 1.19
C VAL A 138 10.91 -9.70 1.36
N VAL A 139 10.95 -8.43 1.03
CA VAL A 139 12.09 -7.53 1.28
C VAL A 139 11.64 -6.46 2.27
N ARG A 140 12.46 -6.18 3.26
CA ARG A 140 12.18 -5.11 4.22
C ARG A 140 12.62 -3.75 3.67
N ALA A 141 11.84 -2.73 3.97
CA ALA A 141 12.23 -1.35 3.72
C ALA A 141 13.58 -1.04 4.40
N GLY A 142 14.46 -0.34 3.70
CA GLY A 142 15.86 -0.10 4.10
C GLY A 142 16.86 -1.06 3.49
N ASP A 143 16.46 -2.25 3.07
CA ASP A 143 17.35 -3.24 2.42
C ASP A 143 17.35 -3.07 0.90
N VAL A 144 18.01 -1.99 0.46
CA VAL A 144 18.10 -1.58 -0.95
C VAL A 144 18.79 -2.65 -1.81
N GLU A 145 19.85 -3.27 -1.30
CA GLU A 145 20.62 -4.25 -2.05
C GLU A 145 19.84 -5.54 -2.30
N THR A 146 19.10 -6.02 -1.30
CA THR A 146 18.22 -7.19 -1.46
C THR A 146 17.07 -6.89 -2.43
N LEU A 147 16.49 -5.69 -2.36
CA LEU A 147 15.44 -5.28 -3.29
C LEU A 147 15.97 -5.21 -4.73
N ARG A 148 17.11 -4.56 -4.94
CA ARG A 148 17.76 -4.48 -6.26
C ARG A 148 18.02 -5.86 -6.85
N ARG A 149 18.64 -6.74 -6.07
CA ARG A 149 18.91 -8.12 -6.49
C ARG A 149 17.64 -8.89 -6.83
N ALA A 150 16.59 -8.73 -6.01
CA ALA A 150 15.31 -9.39 -6.27
C ALA A 150 14.63 -8.90 -7.57
N LEU A 151 14.77 -7.61 -7.89
CA LEU A 151 14.27 -7.04 -9.13
C LEU A 151 15.07 -7.49 -10.37
N GLU A 152 16.38 -7.71 -10.22
CA GLU A 152 17.26 -8.17 -11.29
C GLU A 152 17.16 -9.69 -11.56
N GLU A 153 16.90 -10.48 -10.54
CA GLU A 153 16.80 -11.93 -10.65
C GLU A 153 15.60 -12.34 -11.51
N ALA A 154 15.88 -13.14 -12.54
CA ALA A 154 14.86 -13.75 -13.41
C ALA A 154 14.16 -14.91 -12.67
N GLY A 155 13.25 -14.61 -11.76
CA GLY A 155 12.45 -15.60 -11.03
C GLY A 155 10.99 -15.23 -11.08
N GLY A 156 10.10 -16.24 -11.24
CA GLY A 156 8.67 -16.05 -11.04
C GLY A 156 8.33 -15.86 -9.56
N GLY A 157 7.14 -15.36 -9.27
CA GLY A 157 6.65 -15.17 -7.92
C GLY A 157 6.20 -13.74 -7.65
N ILE A 158 5.79 -13.49 -6.42
CA ILE A 158 5.36 -12.19 -5.92
C ILE A 158 6.49 -11.60 -5.09
N LEU A 159 6.91 -10.38 -5.42
CA LEU A 159 7.86 -9.63 -4.60
C LEU A 159 7.10 -8.66 -3.70
N VAL A 160 7.35 -8.70 -2.40
CA VAL A 160 6.71 -7.79 -1.43
C VAL A 160 7.78 -6.91 -0.81
N LEU A 161 7.64 -5.59 -0.94
CA LEU A 161 8.40 -4.62 -0.17
C LEU A 161 7.55 -4.19 1.02
N ALA A 162 7.97 -4.58 2.21
CA ALA A 162 7.26 -4.34 3.46
C ALA A 162 8.02 -3.37 4.37
N GLY A 163 7.31 -2.44 4.99
CA GLY A 163 7.85 -1.54 6.00
C GLY A 163 6.73 -0.81 6.72
N ALA A 164 6.92 -0.53 8.00
CA ALA A 164 5.97 0.18 8.85
C ALA A 164 5.98 1.71 8.62
N ASP A 165 6.95 2.21 7.89
CA ASP A 165 7.16 3.63 7.63
C ASP A 165 7.18 3.89 6.13
N ASP A 166 6.16 4.61 5.66
CA ASP A 166 6.01 4.97 4.24
C ASP A 166 7.19 5.79 3.70
N ASP A 167 7.80 6.63 4.53
CA ASP A 167 8.93 7.45 4.10
C ASP A 167 10.17 6.57 3.89
N LEU A 168 10.39 5.58 4.75
CA LEU A 168 11.47 4.60 4.60
C LEU A 168 11.23 3.71 3.38
N VAL A 169 9.99 3.29 3.13
CA VAL A 169 9.61 2.51 1.93
C VAL A 169 9.87 3.34 0.68
N GLY A 170 9.43 4.59 0.66
CA GLY A 170 9.64 5.52 -0.46
C GLY A 170 11.12 5.82 -0.71
N GLU A 171 11.93 5.99 0.35
CA GLU A 171 13.39 6.18 0.24
C GLU A 171 14.07 4.93 -0.33
N THR A 172 13.66 3.75 0.11
CA THR A 172 14.19 2.48 -0.39
C THR A 172 13.96 2.35 -1.89
N LEU A 173 12.75 2.66 -2.37
CA LEU A 173 12.43 2.66 -3.79
C LEU A 173 13.28 3.67 -4.58
N ARG A 174 13.41 4.90 -4.09
CA ARG A 174 14.23 5.93 -4.74
C ARG A 174 15.68 5.52 -4.87
N ARG A 175 16.27 4.97 -3.83
CA ARG A 175 17.66 4.47 -3.87
C ARG A 175 17.87 3.35 -4.89
N VAL A 176 16.89 2.47 -5.05
CA VAL A 176 16.94 1.44 -6.12
C VAL A 176 16.87 2.07 -7.51
N LEU A 177 16.13 3.18 -7.65
CA LEU A 177 16.00 3.89 -8.92
C LEU A 177 17.25 4.72 -9.31
N GLU A 178 18.09 5.09 -8.33
CA GLU A 178 19.31 5.87 -8.54
C GLU A 178 20.51 5.00 -8.95
N LEU A 179 20.41 3.68 -8.79
CA LEU A 179 21.46 2.70 -9.14
C LEU A 179 21.31 2.19 -10.56
#